data_4318ae2732cdd212206c69024880a6c2
#
_entry.id   4318ae2732cdd212206c69024880a6c2
#
_cell.length_a   1.000
_cell.length_b   1.000
_cell.length_c   1.000
_cell.angle_alpha   90.00
_cell.angle_beta   90.00
_cell.angle_gamma   90.00
#
_symmetry.space_group_name_H-M   'P 1'
#
loop_
_entity.id
_entity.type
_entity.pdbx_description
1 polymer ?
#
loop_
_entity_poly.entity_id
_entity_poly.type
_entity_poly.pdbx_seq_one_letter_code
_entity_poly.pdbx_strand_id
1 'polypeptide(L)'
;MAKVAHMKGMKRNMANEVKWTEEQKQAIYESGSNILVAAAAGSGKTAVLVERIINKIINENIDIDKLLVVTFTNAAASEMRERVLNAIYKKIDEDPENEKLQRQVTLLNKASICTIDSFCLDVVRNNFFEIDIAPNFRIGDTTEIEILKQDVLEDLFEEKYEAEDEDFTKLINTYTSYKDDTPLKELILKIYTYIQSNPFPEKWLNEKIEMFNLADKLEENFADTIWGNLLLKQVEEVVKDAELKLDAEKQNLSKYPELEKYYLIINDDIEQLEMLRINLNSWDKAYEIASNIKFKTWVTDKKITLEAKDIAKSARDTVKANLKKVTEKILIFNSKEANEDINDMYSV
;
A
#
# COMPACT_ATOMS: atom_id res chain seq x y z
N MET A 1 1.31 28.07 -81.25
CA MET A 1 0.67 26.77 -81.02
C MET A 1 0.87 26.40 -79.53
N ALA A 2 -0.19 26.43 -78.80
CA ALA A 2 -0.22 26.20 -77.35
C ALA A 2 -0.18 24.68 -77.06
N LYS A 3 0.59 24.26 -76.07
CA LYS A 3 0.45 22.96 -75.41
C LYS A 3 -0.06 23.22 -73.96
N VAL A 4 -1.34 22.97 -73.76
CA VAL A 4 -1.97 22.88 -72.50
C VAL A 4 -1.48 21.61 -71.80
N ALA A 5 -0.71 21.74 -70.71
CA ALA A 5 -0.32 20.65 -69.88
C ALA A 5 -1.42 20.39 -68.83
N HIS A 6 -1.91 19.20 -68.87
CA HIS A 6 -2.95 18.61 -68.02
C HIS A 6 -2.46 18.47 -66.58
N MET A 7 -2.90 19.33 -65.67
CA MET A 7 -2.74 19.11 -64.23
C MET A 7 -3.75 18.07 -63.77
N LYS A 8 -3.32 16.82 -63.66
CA LYS A 8 -4.03 15.77 -62.94
C LYS A 8 -4.08 16.12 -61.47
N GLY A 9 -5.29 16.29 -60.97
CA GLY A 9 -5.53 16.51 -59.56
C GLY A 9 -4.95 15.40 -58.70
N MET A 10 -4.02 15.77 -57.82
CA MET A 10 -3.64 14.95 -56.68
C MET A 10 -4.86 14.86 -55.73
N LYS A 11 -5.49 13.69 -55.71
CA LYS A 11 -6.45 13.37 -54.66
C LYS A 11 -5.71 13.49 -53.31
N ARG A 12 -6.00 14.51 -52.52
CA ARG A 12 -5.67 14.56 -51.10
C ARG A 12 -6.22 13.27 -50.49
N ASN A 13 -5.32 12.39 -50.07
CA ASN A 13 -5.71 11.32 -49.15
C ASN A 13 -6.29 12.01 -47.91
N MET A 14 -7.60 11.88 -47.75
CA MET A 14 -8.21 12.17 -46.43
C MET A 14 -7.57 11.19 -45.45
N ALA A 15 -6.61 11.69 -44.66
CA ALA A 15 -6.11 10.98 -43.51
C ALA A 15 -7.33 10.67 -42.64
N ASN A 16 -7.51 9.40 -42.29
CA ASN A 16 -8.54 8.97 -41.33
C ASN A 16 -8.43 9.85 -40.09
N GLU A 17 -9.37 10.77 -39.88
CA GLU A 17 -9.50 11.49 -38.61
C GLU A 17 -9.75 10.45 -37.54
N VAL A 18 -8.88 10.43 -36.53
CA VAL A 18 -9.04 9.56 -35.36
C VAL A 18 -10.33 9.95 -34.66
N LYS A 19 -11.31 9.04 -34.67
CA LYS A 19 -12.58 9.28 -33.93
C LYS A 19 -12.38 8.96 -32.46
N TRP A 20 -12.24 9.98 -31.64
CA TRP A 20 -12.18 9.86 -30.19
C TRP A 20 -13.55 9.56 -29.62
N THR A 21 -13.62 8.68 -28.59
CA THR A 21 -14.83 8.53 -27.76
C THR A 21 -15.04 9.77 -26.89
N GLU A 22 -16.21 9.91 -26.27
CA GLU A 22 -16.49 11.08 -25.41
C GLU A 22 -15.54 11.11 -24.17
N GLU A 23 -15.25 9.94 -23.58
CA GLU A 23 -14.32 9.82 -22.47
C GLU A 23 -12.88 10.18 -22.90
N GLN A 24 -12.47 9.75 -24.10
CA GLN A 24 -11.17 10.14 -24.66
C GLN A 24 -11.10 11.65 -24.91
N LYS A 25 -12.16 12.27 -25.43
CA LYS A 25 -12.24 13.72 -25.60
C LYS A 25 -12.15 14.47 -24.26
N GLN A 26 -12.85 14.00 -23.24
CA GLN A 26 -12.73 14.53 -21.89
C GLN A 26 -11.27 14.49 -21.42
N ALA A 27 -10.60 13.34 -21.54
CA ALA A 27 -9.21 13.20 -21.17
C ALA A 27 -8.25 14.08 -21.97
N ILE A 28 -8.57 14.42 -23.25
CA ILE A 28 -7.76 15.30 -24.10
C ILE A 28 -7.96 16.77 -23.74
N TYR A 29 -9.20 17.22 -23.57
CA TYR A 29 -9.57 18.64 -23.53
C TYR A 29 -9.84 19.19 -22.14
N GLU A 30 -10.11 18.35 -21.13
CA GLU A 30 -10.34 18.80 -19.76
C GLU A 30 -9.10 19.50 -19.20
N SER A 31 -9.30 20.66 -18.56
CA SER A 31 -8.21 21.44 -17.95
C SER A 31 -8.64 22.05 -16.62
N GLY A 32 -7.68 22.53 -15.82
CA GLY A 32 -7.96 23.19 -14.53
C GLY A 32 -8.23 22.22 -13.37
N SER A 33 -8.16 20.90 -13.59
CA SER A 33 -8.34 19.87 -12.56
C SER A 33 -7.34 18.73 -12.71
N ASN A 34 -7.19 17.91 -11.66
CA ASN A 34 -6.47 16.64 -11.74
C ASN A 34 -7.36 15.60 -12.41
N ILE A 35 -6.82 14.89 -13.40
CA ILE A 35 -7.55 13.88 -14.16
C ILE A 35 -6.90 12.52 -13.94
N LEU A 36 -7.69 11.54 -13.51
CA LEU A 36 -7.29 10.13 -13.46
C LEU A 36 -7.97 9.37 -14.61
N VAL A 37 -7.18 8.79 -15.52
CA VAL A 37 -7.66 8.01 -16.65
C VAL A 37 -7.45 6.53 -16.38
N ALA A 38 -8.51 5.82 -16.03
CA ALA A 38 -8.53 4.36 -15.91
C ALA A 38 -8.92 3.74 -17.26
N ALA A 39 -8.03 2.93 -17.83
CA ALA A 39 -8.26 2.34 -19.14
C ALA A 39 -7.53 1.00 -19.31
N ALA A 40 -8.18 0.03 -19.97
CA ALA A 40 -7.60 -1.28 -20.26
C ALA A 40 -6.40 -1.22 -21.25
N ALA A 41 -5.64 -2.29 -21.35
CA ALA A 41 -4.60 -2.41 -22.36
C ALA A 41 -5.22 -2.28 -23.78
N GLY A 42 -4.55 -1.57 -24.67
CA GLY A 42 -5.05 -1.34 -26.04
C GLY A 42 -6.13 -0.25 -26.20
N SER A 43 -6.57 0.39 -25.14
CA SER A 43 -7.60 1.46 -25.17
C SER A 43 -7.12 2.80 -25.76
N GLY A 44 -5.89 2.89 -26.24
CA GLY A 44 -5.35 4.10 -26.84
C GLY A 44 -4.81 5.14 -25.85
N LYS A 45 -4.53 4.79 -24.58
CA LYS A 45 -3.99 5.72 -23.56
C LYS A 45 -2.86 6.63 -24.05
N THR A 46 -1.87 6.03 -24.72
CA THR A 46 -0.71 6.79 -25.25
C THR A 46 -1.13 7.77 -26.34
N ALA A 47 -2.05 7.38 -27.22
CA ALA A 47 -2.56 8.26 -28.25
C ALA A 47 -3.34 9.45 -27.67
N VAL A 48 -4.19 9.20 -26.66
CA VAL A 48 -4.90 10.23 -25.91
C VAL A 48 -3.93 11.19 -25.24
N LEU A 49 -2.85 10.68 -24.61
CA LEU A 49 -1.85 11.52 -23.96
C LEU A 49 -1.09 12.40 -24.96
N VAL A 50 -0.68 11.83 -26.10
CA VAL A 50 -0.03 12.61 -27.18
C VAL A 50 -0.96 13.70 -27.70
N GLU A 51 -2.22 13.39 -27.97
CA GLU A 51 -3.20 14.38 -28.42
C GLU A 51 -3.46 15.47 -27.37
N ARG A 52 -3.51 15.12 -26.07
CA ARG A 52 -3.58 16.08 -24.97
C ARG A 52 -2.38 17.05 -24.97
N ILE A 53 -1.16 16.53 -25.18
CA ILE A 53 0.05 17.37 -25.28
C ILE A 53 -0.07 18.33 -26.45
N ILE A 54 -0.47 17.85 -27.62
CA ILE A 54 -0.68 18.68 -28.81
C ILE A 54 -1.77 19.74 -28.57
N ASN A 55 -2.88 19.38 -27.92
CA ASN A 55 -3.92 20.33 -27.53
C ASN A 55 -3.38 21.43 -26.63
N LYS A 56 -2.55 21.09 -25.61
CA LYS A 56 -1.92 22.09 -24.74
C LYS A 56 -0.99 23.04 -25.48
N ILE A 57 -0.25 22.53 -26.43
CA ILE A 57 0.64 23.35 -27.27
C ILE A 57 -0.17 24.32 -28.16
N ILE A 58 -1.18 23.81 -28.86
CA ILE A 58 -1.90 24.56 -29.89
C ILE A 58 -2.96 25.49 -29.27
N ASN A 59 -3.81 24.96 -28.39
CA ASN A 59 -5.00 25.62 -27.91
C ASN A 59 -4.77 26.37 -26.58
N GLU A 60 -3.93 25.81 -25.69
CA GLU A 60 -3.60 26.44 -24.42
C GLU A 60 -2.31 27.27 -24.48
N ASN A 61 -1.60 27.26 -25.63
CA ASN A 61 -0.37 27.99 -25.89
C ASN A 61 0.76 27.72 -24.88
N ILE A 62 0.87 26.45 -24.42
CA ILE A 62 1.89 25.99 -23.49
C ILE A 62 3.04 25.37 -24.30
N ASP A 63 4.25 25.90 -24.14
CA ASP A 63 5.44 25.32 -24.78
C ASP A 63 5.75 23.91 -24.22
N ILE A 64 6.24 22.99 -25.05
CA ILE A 64 6.50 21.58 -24.67
C ILE A 64 7.55 21.48 -23.53
N ASP A 65 8.48 22.41 -23.44
CA ASP A 65 9.49 22.46 -22.37
C ASP A 65 8.92 22.90 -21.01
N LYS A 66 7.66 23.31 -20.96
CA LYS A 66 6.90 23.64 -19.72
C LYS A 66 6.06 22.44 -19.23
N LEU A 67 6.06 21.34 -19.97
CA LEU A 67 5.34 20.13 -19.62
C LEU A 67 6.32 19.10 -19.07
N LEU A 68 5.92 18.46 -17.96
CA LEU A 68 6.58 17.25 -17.44
C LEU A 68 5.77 16.03 -17.86
N VAL A 69 6.40 15.15 -18.64
CA VAL A 69 5.81 13.88 -19.06
C VAL A 69 6.67 12.73 -18.53
N VAL A 70 6.14 11.96 -17.58
CA VAL A 70 6.89 10.88 -16.95
C VAL A 70 6.39 9.51 -17.36
N THR A 71 7.32 8.57 -17.45
CA THR A 71 7.06 7.16 -17.76
C THR A 71 7.81 6.27 -16.76
N PHE A 72 7.50 4.97 -16.77
CA PHE A 72 8.20 4.00 -15.92
C PHE A 72 9.51 3.48 -16.51
N THR A 73 9.68 3.55 -17.85
CA THR A 73 10.88 3.02 -18.51
C THR A 73 11.45 4.02 -19.50
N ASN A 74 12.77 3.98 -19.70
CA ASN A 74 13.46 4.82 -20.70
C ASN A 74 12.97 4.53 -22.12
N ALA A 75 12.65 3.28 -22.44
CA ALA A 75 12.09 2.92 -23.73
C ALA A 75 10.73 3.60 -23.98
N ALA A 76 9.83 3.61 -22.97
CA ALA A 76 8.55 4.30 -23.05
C ALA A 76 8.71 5.82 -23.16
N ALA A 77 9.69 6.42 -22.47
CA ALA A 77 10.00 7.84 -22.59
C ALA A 77 10.49 8.21 -24.00
N SER A 78 11.37 7.40 -24.56
CA SER A 78 11.88 7.59 -25.94
C SER A 78 10.76 7.44 -26.97
N GLU A 79 9.91 6.41 -26.84
CA GLU A 79 8.74 6.22 -27.69
C GLU A 79 7.76 7.39 -27.58
N MET A 80 7.51 7.89 -26.37
CA MET A 80 6.64 9.05 -26.14
C MET A 80 7.20 10.29 -26.83
N ARG A 81 8.49 10.57 -26.71
CA ARG A 81 9.18 11.68 -27.37
C ARG A 81 9.03 11.61 -28.91
N GLU A 82 9.24 10.43 -29.48
CA GLU A 82 9.08 10.19 -30.92
C GLU A 82 7.62 10.41 -31.37
N ARG A 83 6.66 9.91 -30.63
CA ARG A 83 5.23 10.08 -30.94
C ARG A 83 4.80 11.55 -30.88
N VAL A 84 5.28 12.30 -29.89
CA VAL A 84 5.02 13.75 -29.77
C VAL A 84 5.67 14.50 -30.95
N LEU A 85 6.92 14.16 -31.29
CA LEU A 85 7.61 14.76 -32.43
C LEU A 85 6.84 14.57 -33.74
N ASN A 86 6.44 13.32 -34.00
CA ASN A 86 5.67 12.96 -35.19
C ASN A 86 4.31 13.68 -35.24
N ALA A 87 3.66 13.84 -34.09
CA ALA A 87 2.41 14.59 -34.00
C ALA A 87 2.60 16.08 -34.28
N ILE A 88 3.70 16.69 -33.78
CA ILE A 88 4.06 18.08 -34.09
C ILE A 88 4.34 18.25 -35.59
N TYR A 89 5.12 17.37 -36.22
CA TYR A 89 5.38 17.40 -37.66
C TYR A 89 4.10 17.31 -38.50
N LYS A 90 3.17 16.41 -38.08
CA LYS A 90 1.87 16.31 -38.75
C LYS A 90 1.09 17.65 -38.70
N LYS A 91 1.17 18.35 -37.60
CA LYS A 91 0.53 19.66 -37.44
C LYS A 91 1.25 20.77 -38.25
N ILE A 92 2.56 20.70 -38.36
CA ILE A 92 3.34 21.59 -39.26
C ILE A 92 2.97 21.37 -40.70
N ASP A 93 2.77 20.11 -41.14
CA ASP A 93 2.33 19.79 -42.51
C ASP A 93 0.92 20.35 -42.80
N GLU A 94 0.05 20.45 -41.79
CA GLU A 94 -1.29 21.07 -41.87
C GLU A 94 -1.21 22.60 -41.96
N ASP A 95 -0.24 23.23 -41.27
CA ASP A 95 -0.03 24.68 -41.19
C ASP A 95 1.48 25.02 -41.21
N PRO A 96 2.13 25.02 -42.41
CA PRO A 96 3.58 25.19 -42.54
C PRO A 96 4.11 26.57 -42.12
N GLU A 97 3.28 27.59 -42.13
CA GLU A 97 3.63 28.96 -41.73
C GLU A 97 3.58 29.20 -40.22
N ASN A 98 3.22 28.20 -39.45
CA ASN A 98 3.09 28.28 -38.00
C ASN A 98 4.44 28.24 -37.28
N GLU A 99 5.06 29.38 -37.10
CA GLU A 99 6.35 29.52 -36.41
C GLU A 99 6.34 28.93 -34.98
N LYS A 100 5.20 28.97 -34.31
CA LYS A 100 5.07 28.38 -32.95
C LYS A 100 5.26 26.84 -32.97
N LEU A 101 4.65 26.16 -33.95
CA LEU A 101 4.81 24.72 -34.08
C LEU A 101 6.24 24.33 -34.48
N GLN A 102 6.87 25.09 -35.38
CA GLN A 102 8.26 24.89 -35.76
C GLN A 102 9.19 25.07 -34.53
N ARG A 103 8.93 26.06 -33.69
CA ARG A 103 9.67 26.28 -32.44
C ARG A 103 9.57 25.08 -31.48
N GLN A 104 8.42 24.38 -31.40
CA GLN A 104 8.23 23.23 -30.52
C GLN A 104 9.19 22.08 -30.86
N VAL A 105 9.55 21.89 -32.13
CA VAL A 105 10.54 20.89 -32.55
C VAL A 105 11.90 21.14 -31.86
N THR A 106 12.31 22.41 -31.78
CA THR A 106 13.56 22.78 -31.10
C THR A 106 13.44 22.64 -29.59
N LEU A 107 12.31 23.06 -29.01
CA LEU A 107 12.05 22.98 -27.56
C LEU A 107 11.91 21.54 -27.07
N LEU A 108 11.50 20.59 -27.92
CA LEU A 108 11.38 19.17 -27.56
C LEU A 108 12.70 18.58 -27.06
N ASN A 109 13.84 19.08 -27.51
CA ASN A 109 15.15 18.65 -27.03
C ASN A 109 15.39 19.05 -25.57
N LYS A 110 14.68 20.06 -25.06
CA LYS A 110 14.75 20.53 -23.68
C LYS A 110 13.55 20.07 -22.84
N ALA A 111 12.58 19.41 -23.47
CA ALA A 111 11.36 18.96 -22.82
C ALA A 111 11.63 17.81 -21.86
N SER A 112 11.03 17.86 -20.68
CA SER A 112 11.11 16.83 -19.66
C SER A 112 10.16 15.67 -19.99
N ILE A 113 10.56 14.83 -20.96
CA ILE A 113 9.90 13.56 -21.29
C ILE A 113 10.88 12.46 -20.86
N CYS A 114 10.71 11.89 -19.69
CA CYS A 114 11.71 11.03 -19.05
C CYS A 114 11.07 10.04 -18.06
N THR A 115 11.88 9.21 -17.41
CA THR A 115 11.41 8.43 -16.25
C THR A 115 11.31 9.33 -15.01
N ILE A 116 10.54 8.89 -14.00
CA ILE A 116 10.44 9.58 -12.71
C ILE A 116 11.84 9.72 -12.09
N ASP A 117 12.63 8.65 -12.08
CA ASP A 117 13.99 8.65 -11.52
C ASP A 117 14.91 9.65 -12.25
N SER A 118 14.85 9.69 -13.59
CA SER A 118 15.63 10.66 -14.38
C SER A 118 15.23 12.10 -14.05
N PHE A 119 13.93 12.36 -13.89
CA PHE A 119 13.46 13.69 -13.47
C PHE A 119 13.96 14.06 -12.07
N CYS A 120 13.85 13.14 -11.10
CA CYS A 120 14.35 13.35 -9.74
C CYS A 120 15.87 13.63 -9.75
N LEU A 121 16.62 12.86 -10.53
CA LEU A 121 18.07 13.07 -10.69
C LEU A 121 18.40 14.45 -11.27
N ASP A 122 17.66 14.91 -12.27
CA ASP A 122 17.84 16.24 -12.84
C ASP A 122 17.51 17.35 -11.83
N VAL A 123 16.47 17.16 -11.00
CA VAL A 123 16.15 18.10 -9.91
C VAL A 123 17.30 18.16 -8.91
N VAL A 124 17.84 17.01 -8.46
CA VAL A 124 18.98 16.95 -7.55
C VAL A 124 20.21 17.61 -8.16
N ARG A 125 20.54 17.32 -9.43
CA ARG A 125 21.69 17.91 -10.12
C ARG A 125 21.59 19.41 -10.30
N ASN A 126 20.40 19.94 -10.46
CA ASN A 126 20.19 21.39 -10.63
C ASN A 126 20.16 22.13 -9.28
N ASN A 127 19.98 21.43 -8.17
CA ASN A 127 19.84 22.00 -6.84
C ASN A 127 20.81 21.36 -5.81
N PHE A 128 21.92 20.78 -6.26
CA PHE A 128 22.89 20.05 -5.42
C PHE A 128 23.40 20.87 -4.22
N PHE A 129 23.50 22.19 -4.38
CA PHE A 129 23.95 23.10 -3.34
C PHE A 129 22.94 23.31 -2.20
N GLU A 130 21.63 23.07 -2.44
CA GLU A 130 20.58 23.16 -1.41
C GLU A 130 20.57 21.94 -0.48
N ILE A 131 21.13 20.82 -0.91
CA ILE A 131 21.09 19.54 -0.21
C ILE A 131 22.49 19.03 0.18
N ASP A 132 23.51 19.90 0.11
CA ASP A 132 24.91 19.63 0.48
C ASP A 132 25.49 18.36 -0.19
N ILE A 133 25.18 18.17 -1.47
CA ILE A 133 25.71 17.05 -2.27
C ILE A 133 26.79 17.58 -3.20
N ALA A 134 27.90 16.84 -3.34
CA ALA A 134 28.96 17.21 -4.29
C ALA A 134 28.43 17.23 -5.73
N PRO A 135 28.77 18.24 -6.55
CA PRO A 135 28.22 18.38 -7.92
C PRO A 135 28.58 17.21 -8.86
N ASN A 136 29.63 16.48 -8.55
CA ASN A 136 30.11 15.31 -9.29
C ASN A 136 29.60 13.97 -8.71
N PHE A 137 28.54 14.00 -7.91
CA PHE A 137 27.98 12.76 -7.36
C PHE A 137 27.56 11.78 -8.46
N ARG A 138 27.61 10.51 -8.15
CA ARG A 138 27.10 9.42 -9.00
C ARG A 138 26.05 8.59 -8.26
N ILE A 139 25.22 7.93 -9.01
CA ILE A 139 24.36 6.89 -8.45
C ILE A 139 25.23 5.67 -8.18
N GLY A 140 25.16 5.14 -6.97
CA GLY A 140 25.87 3.92 -6.59
C GLY A 140 25.26 2.69 -7.27
N ASP A 141 26.12 1.70 -7.54
CA ASP A 141 25.66 0.37 -7.93
C ASP A 141 24.93 -0.32 -6.76
N THR A 142 23.94 -1.15 -7.05
CA THR A 142 23.14 -1.82 -6.03
C THR A 142 23.99 -2.66 -5.08
N THR A 143 24.97 -3.40 -5.61
CA THR A 143 25.87 -4.25 -4.81
C THR A 143 26.77 -3.41 -3.92
N GLU A 144 27.32 -2.32 -4.45
CA GLU A 144 28.14 -1.37 -3.70
C GLU A 144 27.36 -0.76 -2.52
N ILE A 145 26.11 -0.33 -2.77
CA ILE A 145 25.25 0.24 -1.74
C ILE A 145 24.89 -0.79 -0.66
N GLU A 146 24.62 -2.04 -1.02
CA GLU A 146 24.34 -3.09 -0.04
C GLU A 146 25.57 -3.40 0.84
N ILE A 147 26.78 -3.44 0.27
CA ILE A 147 28.02 -3.60 1.04
C ILE A 147 28.20 -2.41 1.99
N LEU A 148 28.06 -1.18 1.49
CA LEU A 148 28.19 0.02 2.30
C LEU A 148 27.22 0.06 3.48
N LYS A 149 25.97 -0.37 3.28
CA LYS A 149 24.98 -0.46 4.36
C LYS A 149 25.40 -1.47 5.44
N GLN A 150 25.95 -2.60 5.01
CA GLN A 150 26.46 -3.61 5.95
C GLN A 150 27.66 -3.09 6.74
N ASP A 151 28.63 -2.49 6.07
CA ASP A 151 29.82 -1.93 6.71
C ASP A 151 29.44 -0.86 7.75
N VAL A 152 28.58 0.11 7.38
CA VAL A 152 28.09 1.15 8.30
C VAL A 152 27.34 0.55 9.50
N LEU A 153 26.57 -0.51 9.28
CA LEU A 153 25.82 -1.17 10.35
C LEU A 153 26.76 -1.95 11.29
N GLU A 154 27.80 -2.60 10.75
CA GLU A 154 28.84 -3.23 11.57
C GLU A 154 29.58 -2.21 12.44
N ASP A 155 30.05 -1.12 11.83
CA ASP A 155 30.75 -0.04 12.56
C ASP A 155 29.85 0.54 13.67
N LEU A 156 28.56 0.75 13.39
CA LEU A 156 27.59 1.23 14.39
C LEU A 156 27.44 0.26 15.56
N PHE A 157 27.36 -1.04 15.28
CA PHE A 157 27.24 -2.06 16.32
C PHE A 157 28.52 -2.14 17.17
N GLU A 158 29.71 -2.07 16.55
CA GLU A 158 30.98 -2.02 17.27
C GLU A 158 31.06 -0.80 18.19
N GLU A 159 30.69 0.40 17.69
CA GLU A 159 30.64 1.62 18.51
C GLU A 159 29.72 1.47 19.73
N LYS A 160 28.51 0.89 19.52
CA LYS A 160 27.54 0.68 20.59
C LYS A 160 28.01 -0.36 21.63
N TYR A 161 28.68 -1.40 21.20
CA TYR A 161 29.26 -2.39 22.10
C TYR A 161 30.44 -1.79 22.91
N GLU A 162 31.30 -0.99 22.28
CA GLU A 162 32.43 -0.32 22.97
C GLU A 162 31.95 0.72 23.99
N ALA A 163 30.81 1.40 23.68
CA ALA A 163 30.22 2.38 24.57
C ALA A 163 29.49 1.77 25.78
N GLU A 164 29.34 0.44 25.84
CA GLU A 164 28.53 -0.27 26.84
C GLU A 164 27.11 0.32 26.99
N ASP A 165 26.49 0.71 25.86
CA ASP A 165 25.17 1.34 25.81
C ASP A 165 24.11 0.40 26.40
N GLU A 166 23.47 0.83 27.51
CA GLU A 166 22.51 -0.02 28.24
C GLU A 166 21.24 -0.32 27.40
N ASP A 167 20.75 0.65 26.62
CA ASP A 167 19.53 0.48 25.82
C ASP A 167 19.82 -0.40 24.62
N PHE A 168 21.00 -0.26 24.00
CA PHE A 168 21.45 -1.19 22.98
C PHE A 168 21.60 -2.62 23.53
N THR A 169 22.11 -2.76 24.76
CA THR A 169 22.22 -4.08 25.41
C THR A 169 20.84 -4.71 25.64
N LYS A 170 19.82 -3.94 26.05
CA LYS A 170 18.43 -4.42 26.17
C LYS A 170 17.89 -4.85 24.80
N LEU A 171 18.12 -4.04 23.77
CA LEU A 171 17.69 -4.33 22.41
C LEU A 171 18.29 -5.63 21.89
N ILE A 172 19.60 -5.82 22.04
CA ILE A 172 20.31 -7.05 21.69
C ILE A 172 19.71 -8.26 22.42
N ASN A 173 19.52 -8.17 23.74
CA ASN A 173 18.98 -9.28 24.54
C ASN A 173 17.54 -9.64 24.15
N THR A 174 16.77 -8.69 23.64
CA THR A 174 15.37 -8.91 23.24
C THR A 174 15.25 -9.55 21.86
N TYR A 175 16.05 -9.11 20.91
CA TYR A 175 15.88 -9.47 19.49
C TYR A 175 16.93 -10.44 18.95
N THR A 176 17.93 -10.83 19.74
CA THR A 176 19.01 -11.71 19.30
C THR A 176 19.13 -12.94 20.19
N SER A 177 19.86 -13.94 19.71
CA SER A 177 20.31 -15.06 20.53
C SER A 177 21.74 -14.82 21.01
N TYR A 178 22.15 -15.47 22.10
CA TYR A 178 23.36 -15.27 22.90
C TYR A 178 24.70 -15.07 22.13
N LYS A 179 24.76 -15.27 20.83
CA LYS A 179 26.00 -15.14 20.03
C LYS A 179 25.79 -14.66 18.60
N ASP A 180 24.60 -14.21 18.25
CA ASP A 180 24.28 -13.88 16.87
C ASP A 180 23.35 -12.65 16.82
N ASP A 181 23.90 -11.52 16.43
CA ASP A 181 23.20 -10.24 16.25
C ASP A 181 22.67 -10.04 14.82
N THR A 182 22.95 -10.99 13.92
CA THR A 182 22.51 -10.97 12.52
C THR A 182 20.98 -10.74 12.37
N PRO A 183 20.10 -11.39 13.18
CA PRO A 183 18.68 -11.16 13.06
C PRO A 183 18.24 -9.71 13.32
N LEU A 184 18.89 -9.03 14.28
CA LEU A 184 18.62 -7.62 14.55
C LEU A 184 19.14 -6.72 13.43
N LYS A 185 20.34 -6.98 12.91
CA LYS A 185 20.93 -6.27 11.77
C LYS A 185 20.01 -6.36 10.53
N GLU A 186 19.52 -7.57 10.22
CA GLU A 186 18.56 -7.78 9.15
C GLU A 186 17.23 -7.02 9.36
N LEU A 187 16.73 -7.00 10.59
CA LEU A 187 15.52 -6.25 10.94
C LEU A 187 15.72 -4.74 10.74
N ILE A 188 16.83 -4.19 11.20
CA ILE A 188 17.20 -2.77 11.02
C ILE A 188 17.26 -2.42 9.54
N LEU A 189 17.93 -3.23 8.70
CA LEU A 189 18.02 -2.99 7.27
C LEU A 189 16.66 -3.07 6.56
N LYS A 190 15.77 -3.96 7.00
CA LYS A 190 14.38 -4.02 6.51
C LYS A 190 13.60 -2.76 6.87
N ILE A 191 13.69 -2.30 8.12
CA ILE A 191 13.06 -1.06 8.57
C ILE A 191 13.64 0.12 7.79
N TYR A 192 14.95 0.22 7.68
CA TYR A 192 15.63 1.26 6.91
C TYR A 192 15.10 1.32 5.46
N THR A 193 15.06 0.17 4.77
CA THR A 193 14.54 0.10 3.40
C THR A 193 13.08 0.54 3.31
N TYR A 194 12.26 0.17 4.30
CA TYR A 194 10.86 0.54 4.34
C TYR A 194 10.66 2.04 4.54
N ILE A 195 11.36 2.65 5.50
CA ILE A 195 11.21 4.09 5.81
C ILE A 195 11.69 4.98 4.67
N GLN A 196 12.65 4.54 3.84
CA GLN A 196 13.13 5.29 2.66
C GLN A 196 12.04 5.50 1.60
N SER A 197 10.93 4.75 1.65
CA SER A 197 9.77 5.00 0.78
C SER A 197 8.96 6.24 1.19
N ASN A 198 9.23 6.82 2.35
CA ASN A 198 8.55 8.01 2.86
C ASN A 198 9.33 9.26 2.48
N PRO A 199 8.64 10.37 2.15
CA PRO A 199 9.30 11.65 1.81
C PRO A 199 10.15 12.22 2.95
N PHE A 200 9.80 11.93 4.21
CA PHE A 200 10.48 12.37 5.43
C PHE A 200 10.68 11.17 6.36
N PRO A 201 11.70 10.32 6.11
CA PRO A 201 11.91 9.05 6.83
C PRO A 201 12.03 9.21 8.34
N GLU A 202 12.85 10.14 8.80
CA GLU A 202 13.06 10.40 10.23
C GLU A 202 11.79 10.90 10.93
N LYS A 203 11.08 11.83 10.31
CA LYS A 203 9.81 12.32 10.86
C LYS A 203 8.81 11.18 10.98
N TRP A 204 8.68 10.37 9.94
CA TRP A 204 7.79 9.21 9.93
C TRP A 204 8.16 8.22 11.04
N LEU A 205 9.46 7.92 11.20
CA LEU A 205 9.95 7.01 12.23
C LEU A 205 9.61 7.54 13.64
N ASN A 206 9.91 8.81 13.92
CA ASN A 206 9.60 9.44 15.19
C ASN A 206 8.09 9.43 15.49
N GLU A 207 7.24 9.73 14.50
CA GLU A 207 5.77 9.63 14.65
C GLU A 207 5.33 8.19 15.00
N LYS A 208 6.02 7.17 14.49
CA LYS A 208 5.71 5.77 14.79
C LYS A 208 6.20 5.34 16.18
N ILE A 209 7.37 5.80 16.58
CA ILE A 209 7.89 5.58 17.93
C ILE A 209 6.95 6.21 18.96
N GLU A 210 6.52 7.45 18.78
CA GLU A 210 5.58 8.12 19.68
C GLU A 210 4.22 7.40 19.84
N MET A 211 3.84 6.54 18.91
CA MET A 211 2.64 5.71 19.06
C MET A 211 2.75 4.69 20.21
N PHE A 212 3.97 4.36 20.65
CA PHE A 212 4.23 3.46 21.78
C PHE A 212 4.30 4.21 23.12
N ASN A 213 4.39 5.54 23.11
CA ASN A 213 4.42 6.36 24.30
C ASN A 213 3.02 6.40 24.94
N LEU A 214 2.80 5.59 25.94
CA LEU A 214 1.56 5.51 26.72
C LEU A 214 1.72 5.95 28.17
N ALA A 215 2.81 6.65 28.52
CA ALA A 215 3.13 7.04 29.91
C ALA A 215 1.96 7.74 30.63
N ASP A 216 1.26 8.63 29.92
CA ASP A 216 0.12 9.38 30.47
C ASP A 216 -1.22 8.60 30.42
N LYS A 217 -1.22 7.36 29.88
CA LYS A 217 -2.42 6.55 29.59
C LYS A 217 -2.45 5.20 30.30
N LEU A 218 -1.52 4.96 31.23
CA LEU A 218 -1.36 3.65 31.87
C LEU A 218 -2.63 3.17 32.60
N GLU A 219 -3.43 4.10 33.12
CA GLU A 219 -4.68 3.79 33.87
C GLU A 219 -5.94 3.95 32.98
N GLU A 220 -5.78 4.27 31.67
CA GLU A 220 -6.91 4.38 30.74
C GLU A 220 -7.32 3.03 30.17
N ASN A 221 -8.54 2.96 29.63
CA ASN A 221 -9.01 1.79 28.89
C ASN A 221 -8.14 1.56 27.65
N PHE A 222 -7.44 0.45 27.57
CA PHE A 222 -6.55 0.13 26.44
C PHE A 222 -7.27 0.14 25.10
N ALA A 223 -8.59 -0.13 25.07
CA ALA A 223 -9.42 -0.03 23.87
C ALA A 223 -9.39 1.36 23.22
N ASP A 224 -9.11 2.43 23.96
CA ASP A 224 -9.08 3.80 23.47
C ASP A 224 -7.72 4.17 22.87
N THR A 225 -6.71 3.31 23.01
CA THR A 225 -5.42 3.45 22.37
C THR A 225 -5.48 2.98 20.91
N ILE A 226 -4.51 3.41 20.08
CA ILE A 226 -4.37 2.92 18.70
C ILE A 226 -4.19 1.41 18.68
N TRP A 227 -3.38 0.87 19.58
CA TRP A 227 -3.06 -0.55 19.68
C TRP A 227 -4.26 -1.38 20.10
N GLY A 228 -4.92 -0.98 21.19
CA GLY A 228 -6.11 -1.66 21.68
C GLY A 228 -7.25 -1.66 20.66
N ASN A 229 -7.49 -0.52 20.00
CA ASN A 229 -8.49 -0.42 18.95
C ASN A 229 -8.19 -1.36 17.76
N LEU A 230 -6.92 -1.44 17.33
CA LEU A 230 -6.51 -2.31 16.24
C LEU A 230 -6.70 -3.79 16.61
N LEU A 231 -6.29 -4.17 17.81
CA LEU A 231 -6.40 -5.54 18.29
C LEU A 231 -7.87 -5.95 18.48
N LEU A 232 -8.72 -5.06 19.03
CA LEU A 232 -10.15 -5.33 19.18
C LEU A 232 -10.87 -5.48 17.84
N LYS A 233 -10.49 -4.74 16.81
CA LYS A 233 -11.01 -4.96 15.44
C LYS A 233 -10.67 -6.37 14.94
N GLN A 234 -9.47 -6.85 15.18
CA GLN A 234 -9.09 -8.21 14.82
C GLN A 234 -9.91 -9.25 15.61
N VAL A 235 -10.13 -9.00 16.90
CA VAL A 235 -11.02 -9.85 17.74
C VAL A 235 -12.44 -9.84 17.17
N GLU A 236 -12.97 -8.68 16.81
CA GLU A 236 -14.31 -8.53 16.25
C GLU A 236 -14.49 -9.33 14.96
N GLU A 237 -13.51 -9.29 14.06
CA GLU A 237 -13.55 -10.08 12.82
C GLU A 237 -13.59 -11.59 13.09
N VAL A 238 -12.76 -12.07 14.04
CA VAL A 238 -12.74 -13.49 14.42
C VAL A 238 -14.06 -13.90 15.05
N VAL A 239 -14.63 -13.08 15.92
CA VAL A 239 -15.91 -13.37 16.60
C VAL A 239 -17.07 -13.35 15.61
N LYS A 240 -17.15 -12.38 14.70
CA LYS A 240 -18.17 -12.31 13.63
C LYS A 240 -18.12 -13.53 12.70
N ASP A 241 -16.92 -13.94 12.27
CA ASP A 241 -16.74 -15.16 11.46
C ASP A 241 -17.20 -16.41 12.22
N ALA A 242 -16.93 -16.47 13.51
CA ALA A 242 -17.36 -17.57 14.39
C ALA A 242 -18.90 -17.60 14.54
N GLU A 243 -19.54 -16.45 14.81
CA GLU A 243 -21.00 -16.33 14.89
C GLU A 243 -21.65 -16.79 13.58
N LEU A 244 -21.19 -16.30 12.44
CA LEU A 244 -21.73 -16.66 11.12
C LEU A 244 -21.65 -18.18 10.86
N LYS A 245 -20.51 -18.80 11.19
CA LYS A 245 -20.33 -20.24 11.02
C LYS A 245 -21.26 -21.06 11.93
N LEU A 246 -21.35 -20.66 13.20
CA LEU A 246 -22.22 -21.36 14.15
C LEU A 246 -23.70 -21.16 13.86
N ASP A 247 -24.12 -19.96 13.39
CA ASP A 247 -25.50 -19.69 12.99
C ASP A 247 -25.92 -20.55 11.80
N ALA A 248 -25.05 -20.73 10.81
CA ALA A 248 -25.31 -21.63 9.69
C ALA A 248 -25.57 -23.08 10.17
N GLU A 249 -24.73 -23.55 11.10
CA GLU A 249 -24.87 -24.90 11.65
C GLU A 249 -26.10 -25.03 12.58
N LYS A 250 -26.42 -23.98 13.35
CA LYS A 250 -27.63 -23.92 14.16
C LYS A 250 -28.89 -24.07 13.29
N GLN A 251 -28.94 -23.38 12.15
CA GLN A 251 -30.02 -23.51 11.18
C GLN A 251 -30.11 -24.92 10.56
N ASN A 252 -28.96 -25.55 10.30
CA ASN A 252 -28.92 -26.92 9.80
C ASN A 252 -29.44 -27.92 10.85
N LEU A 253 -29.00 -27.80 12.10
CA LEU A 253 -29.43 -28.67 13.20
C LEU A 253 -30.93 -28.53 13.50
N SER A 254 -31.51 -27.34 13.37
CA SER A 254 -32.94 -27.08 13.64
C SER A 254 -33.91 -27.87 12.74
N LYS A 255 -33.40 -28.38 11.61
CA LYS A 255 -34.21 -29.24 10.67
C LYS A 255 -34.48 -30.64 11.21
N TYR A 256 -33.75 -31.04 12.26
CA TYR A 256 -33.77 -32.42 12.79
C TYR A 256 -34.09 -32.39 14.29
N PRO A 257 -35.35 -32.74 14.70
CA PRO A 257 -35.74 -32.75 16.11
C PRO A 257 -34.82 -33.58 17.03
N GLU A 258 -34.28 -34.70 16.50
CA GLU A 258 -33.33 -35.57 17.24
C GLU A 258 -31.97 -34.88 17.52
N LEU A 259 -31.67 -33.76 16.90
CA LEU A 259 -30.45 -32.97 17.10
C LEU A 259 -30.62 -31.81 18.07
N GLU A 260 -31.77 -31.64 18.73
CA GLU A 260 -32.08 -30.52 19.62
C GLU A 260 -31.00 -30.27 20.67
N LYS A 261 -30.43 -31.29 21.26
CA LYS A 261 -29.34 -31.15 22.25
C LYS A 261 -28.08 -30.49 21.67
N TYR A 262 -27.78 -30.71 20.40
CA TYR A 262 -26.63 -30.10 19.72
C TYR A 262 -26.95 -28.67 19.30
N TYR A 263 -28.19 -28.43 18.89
CA TYR A 263 -28.70 -27.08 18.64
C TYR A 263 -28.54 -26.20 19.88
N LEU A 264 -28.95 -26.69 21.07
CA LEU A 264 -28.82 -25.95 22.31
C LEU A 264 -27.36 -25.67 22.70
N ILE A 265 -26.44 -26.58 22.39
CA ILE A 265 -25.01 -26.38 22.62
C ILE A 265 -24.46 -25.28 21.70
N ILE A 266 -24.79 -25.30 20.41
CA ILE A 266 -24.35 -24.28 19.45
C ILE A 266 -24.98 -22.92 19.79
N ASN A 267 -26.25 -22.88 20.23
CA ASN A 267 -26.90 -21.65 20.67
C ASN A 267 -26.20 -21.02 21.86
N ASP A 268 -25.82 -21.79 22.86
CA ASP A 268 -25.07 -21.33 24.04
C ASP A 268 -23.68 -20.78 23.63
N ASP A 269 -23.01 -21.43 22.67
CA ASP A 269 -21.73 -20.94 22.15
C ASP A 269 -21.91 -19.57 21.46
N ILE A 270 -22.96 -19.38 20.64
CA ILE A 270 -23.29 -18.12 19.97
C ILE A 270 -23.56 -17.02 21.00
N GLU A 271 -24.38 -17.29 22.03
CA GLU A 271 -24.68 -16.33 23.09
C GLU A 271 -23.42 -15.83 23.80
N GLN A 272 -22.44 -16.72 24.07
CA GLN A 272 -21.16 -16.33 24.66
C GLN A 272 -20.31 -15.46 23.71
N LEU A 273 -20.30 -15.77 22.41
CA LEU A 273 -19.60 -14.96 21.38
C LEU A 273 -20.25 -13.59 21.23
N GLU A 274 -21.58 -13.51 21.22
CA GLU A 274 -22.32 -12.26 21.16
C GLU A 274 -22.03 -11.38 22.39
N MET A 275 -21.99 -11.98 23.59
CA MET A 275 -21.58 -11.28 24.82
C MET A 275 -20.19 -10.69 24.70
N LEU A 276 -19.23 -11.41 24.10
CA LEU A 276 -17.90 -10.87 23.84
C LEU A 276 -17.99 -9.69 22.84
N ARG A 277 -18.66 -9.87 21.72
CA ARG A 277 -18.75 -8.88 20.65
C ARG A 277 -19.34 -7.54 21.09
N ILE A 278 -20.43 -7.55 21.86
CA ILE A 278 -21.09 -6.32 22.34
C ILE A 278 -20.28 -5.57 23.40
N ASN A 279 -19.28 -6.19 24.02
CA ASN A 279 -18.42 -5.59 25.02
C ASN A 279 -17.01 -5.24 24.51
N LEU A 280 -16.75 -5.29 23.18
CA LEU A 280 -15.47 -4.92 22.60
C LEU A 280 -15.13 -3.41 22.66
N ASN A 281 -16.00 -2.59 23.22
CA ASN A 281 -15.73 -1.19 23.52
C ASN A 281 -14.96 -0.99 24.85
N SER A 282 -14.76 -2.04 25.63
CA SER A 282 -13.95 -2.04 26.85
C SER A 282 -13.02 -3.22 26.82
N TRP A 283 -11.73 -2.94 26.88
CA TRP A 283 -10.70 -3.98 26.87
C TRP A 283 -10.84 -4.94 28.05
N ASP A 284 -11.02 -4.41 29.26
CA ASP A 284 -11.11 -5.24 30.47
C ASP A 284 -12.34 -6.14 30.46
N LYS A 285 -13.49 -5.64 29.98
CA LYS A 285 -14.69 -6.47 29.82
C LYS A 285 -14.50 -7.56 28.78
N ALA A 286 -13.88 -7.21 27.65
CA ALA A 286 -13.57 -8.18 26.59
C ALA A 286 -12.61 -9.27 27.11
N TYR A 287 -11.58 -8.88 27.85
CA TYR A 287 -10.63 -9.77 28.51
C TYR A 287 -11.32 -10.71 29.52
N GLU A 288 -12.15 -10.15 30.42
CA GLU A 288 -12.90 -10.92 31.41
C GLU A 288 -13.84 -11.92 30.77
N ILE A 289 -14.64 -11.49 29.78
CA ILE A 289 -15.58 -12.37 29.08
C ILE A 289 -14.81 -13.45 28.31
N ALA A 290 -13.79 -13.10 27.54
CA ALA A 290 -13.00 -14.04 26.77
C ALA A 290 -12.33 -15.11 27.64
N SER A 291 -11.82 -14.72 28.81
CA SER A 291 -11.20 -15.63 29.78
C SER A 291 -12.20 -16.59 30.42
N ASN A 292 -13.49 -16.23 30.45
CA ASN A 292 -14.55 -17.02 31.07
C ASN A 292 -15.40 -17.82 30.09
N ILE A 293 -15.16 -17.72 28.76
CA ILE A 293 -15.87 -18.52 27.75
C ILE A 293 -15.67 -20.02 28.01
N LYS A 294 -16.76 -20.75 28.19
CA LYS A 294 -16.76 -22.17 28.46
C LYS A 294 -17.64 -22.93 27.48
N PHE A 295 -16.99 -23.63 26.58
CA PHE A 295 -17.68 -24.49 25.64
C PHE A 295 -18.20 -25.76 26.32
N LYS A 296 -19.51 -25.97 26.29
CA LYS A 296 -20.13 -27.21 26.82
C LYS A 296 -19.58 -28.45 26.11
N THR A 297 -19.58 -29.60 26.84
CA THR A 297 -19.12 -30.86 26.28
C THR A 297 -20.02 -31.31 25.15
N TRP A 298 -19.43 -31.65 24.00
CA TRP A 298 -20.15 -32.25 22.87
C TRP A 298 -20.49 -33.73 23.21
N VAL A 299 -21.79 -34.01 23.41
CA VAL A 299 -22.24 -35.34 23.77
C VAL A 299 -22.17 -36.26 22.57
N THR A 300 -21.43 -37.39 22.70
CA THR A 300 -21.36 -38.41 21.64
C THR A 300 -22.53 -39.39 21.80
N ASP A 301 -23.47 -39.32 20.86
CA ASP A 301 -24.55 -40.30 20.78
C ASP A 301 -24.38 -41.17 19.52
N LYS A 302 -24.01 -42.42 19.73
CA LYS A 302 -23.73 -43.38 18.65
C LYS A 302 -24.98 -43.81 17.89
N LYS A 303 -26.17 -43.56 18.43
CA LYS A 303 -27.45 -43.88 17.77
C LYS A 303 -27.84 -42.87 16.72
N ILE A 304 -27.28 -41.66 16.79
CA ILE A 304 -27.53 -40.58 15.86
C ILE A 304 -26.39 -40.54 14.83
N THR A 305 -26.67 -40.92 13.60
CA THR A 305 -25.71 -41.03 12.50
C THR A 305 -25.89 -39.92 11.44
N LEU A 306 -26.58 -38.81 11.78
CA LEU A 306 -26.82 -37.69 10.87
C LEU A 306 -25.53 -36.91 10.61
N GLU A 307 -25.22 -36.72 9.35
CA GLU A 307 -24.03 -35.96 8.88
C GLU A 307 -24.01 -34.50 9.41
N ALA A 308 -25.21 -33.87 9.52
CA ALA A 308 -25.36 -32.52 10.08
C ALA A 308 -24.72 -32.38 11.48
N LYS A 309 -24.78 -33.43 12.34
CA LYS A 309 -24.13 -33.43 13.65
C LYS A 309 -22.61 -33.34 13.56
N ASP A 310 -22.02 -34.05 12.61
CA ASP A 310 -20.57 -34.14 12.46
C ASP A 310 -20.01 -32.86 11.78
N ILE A 311 -20.75 -32.29 10.84
CA ILE A 311 -20.44 -30.99 10.23
C ILE A 311 -20.47 -29.88 11.29
N ALA A 312 -21.53 -29.80 12.09
CA ALA A 312 -21.65 -28.81 13.16
C ALA A 312 -20.54 -28.97 14.22
N LYS A 313 -20.13 -30.19 14.54
CA LYS A 313 -18.99 -30.44 15.43
C LYS A 313 -17.70 -29.92 14.85
N SER A 314 -17.43 -30.17 13.58
CA SER A 314 -16.21 -29.72 12.89
C SER A 314 -16.13 -28.19 12.82
N ALA A 315 -17.26 -27.53 12.47
CA ALA A 315 -17.35 -26.06 12.48
C ALA A 315 -17.08 -25.50 13.89
N ARG A 316 -17.70 -26.08 14.90
CA ARG A 316 -17.50 -25.71 16.30
C ARG A 316 -16.04 -25.88 16.76
N ASP A 317 -15.40 -26.98 16.40
CA ASP A 317 -14.00 -27.23 16.77
C ASP A 317 -13.06 -26.21 16.09
N THR A 318 -13.35 -25.81 14.85
CA THR A 318 -12.66 -24.73 14.15
C THR A 318 -12.84 -23.38 14.86
N VAL A 319 -14.06 -23.04 15.28
CA VAL A 319 -14.36 -21.81 16.03
C VAL A 319 -13.59 -21.79 17.35
N LYS A 320 -13.59 -22.90 18.10
CA LYS A 320 -12.80 -23.03 19.34
C LYS A 320 -11.32 -22.78 19.13
N ALA A 321 -10.74 -23.37 18.08
CA ALA A 321 -9.32 -23.22 17.76
C ALA A 321 -8.96 -21.75 17.41
N ASN A 322 -9.86 -21.05 16.70
CA ASN A 322 -9.64 -19.64 16.37
C ASN A 322 -9.84 -18.73 17.59
N LEU A 323 -10.87 -18.96 18.39
CA LEU A 323 -11.10 -18.20 19.61
C LEU A 323 -9.96 -18.40 20.62
N LYS A 324 -9.41 -19.60 20.72
CA LYS A 324 -8.23 -19.87 21.53
C LYS A 324 -7.04 -18.97 21.16
N LYS A 325 -6.84 -18.70 19.86
CA LYS A 325 -5.80 -17.75 19.42
C LYS A 325 -6.06 -16.34 19.94
N VAL A 326 -7.33 -15.91 19.99
CA VAL A 326 -7.70 -14.61 20.54
C VAL A 326 -7.40 -14.52 22.03
N THR A 327 -7.84 -15.53 22.81
CA THR A 327 -7.68 -15.56 24.27
C THR A 327 -6.23 -15.79 24.71
N GLU A 328 -5.40 -16.47 23.93
CA GLU A 328 -4.01 -16.78 24.27
C GLU A 328 -2.99 -15.81 23.66
N LYS A 329 -3.38 -14.95 22.70
CA LYS A 329 -2.43 -14.07 21.99
C LYS A 329 -2.83 -12.60 21.98
N ILE A 330 -4.09 -12.27 22.18
CA ILE A 330 -4.58 -10.88 22.10
C ILE A 330 -5.13 -10.44 23.46
N LEU A 331 -6.18 -11.08 23.94
CA LEU A 331 -6.83 -10.74 25.20
C LEU A 331 -6.19 -11.53 26.36
N ILE A 332 -4.91 -11.27 26.63
CA ILE A 332 -4.12 -11.99 27.66
C ILE A 332 -3.86 -11.16 28.90
N PHE A 333 -4.02 -9.84 28.82
CA PHE A 333 -3.76 -8.86 29.87
C PHE A 333 -4.98 -7.97 30.10
N ASN A 334 -5.10 -7.36 31.26
CA ASN A 334 -6.03 -6.24 31.49
C ASN A 334 -5.51 -4.95 30.86
N SER A 335 -6.31 -3.86 30.90
CA SER A 335 -5.93 -2.58 30.28
C SER A 335 -4.63 -2.01 30.83
N LYS A 336 -4.42 -2.08 32.13
CA LYS A 336 -3.21 -1.54 32.77
C LYS A 336 -1.97 -2.31 32.31
N GLU A 337 -1.99 -3.63 32.42
CA GLU A 337 -0.89 -4.50 31.99
C GLU A 337 -0.59 -4.31 30.50
N ALA A 338 -1.62 -4.19 29.65
CA ALA A 338 -1.44 -3.97 28.23
C ALA A 338 -0.84 -2.59 27.91
N ASN A 339 -1.24 -1.53 28.64
CA ASN A 339 -0.66 -0.19 28.50
C ASN A 339 0.80 -0.18 28.96
N GLU A 340 1.12 -0.83 30.08
CA GLU A 340 2.47 -0.97 30.60
C GLU A 340 3.36 -1.71 29.60
N ASP A 341 2.90 -2.83 29.04
CA ASP A 341 3.64 -3.65 28.07
C ASP A 341 3.99 -2.86 26.78
N ILE A 342 3.03 -2.08 26.25
CA ILE A 342 3.28 -1.20 25.11
C ILE A 342 4.23 -0.06 25.48
N ASN A 343 4.08 0.55 26.67
CA ASN A 343 4.95 1.64 27.10
C ASN A 343 6.39 1.15 27.37
N ASP A 344 6.56 -0.07 27.83
CA ASP A 344 7.89 -0.67 28.00
C ASP A 344 8.59 -0.85 26.64
N MET A 345 7.87 -1.13 25.56
CA MET A 345 8.44 -1.12 24.19
C MET A 345 8.94 0.26 23.76
N TYR A 346 8.33 1.35 24.26
CA TYR A 346 8.81 2.71 23.98
C TYR A 346 10.15 3.01 24.68
N SER A 347 10.42 2.38 25.81
CA SER A 347 11.64 2.59 26.61
C SER A 347 12.86 1.81 26.11
N VAL A 348 12.69 0.89 25.15
CA VAL A 348 13.74 0.07 24.52
C VAL A 348 14.11 0.60 23.15
#